data_677db0ff381a9b9795ecf8010fbd4c3a
#
_entry.id   677db0ff381a9b9795ecf8010fbd4c3a
#
_cell.length_a   1.000
_cell.length_b   1.000
_cell.length_c   1.000
_cell.angle_alpha   90.00
_cell.angle_beta   90.00
_cell.angle_gamma   90.00
#
_symmetry.space_group_name_H-M   'P 1'
#
loop_
_entity.id
_entity.type
_entity.pdbx_description
1 polymer ?
#
loop_
_entity_poly.entity_id
_entity_poly.type
_entity_poly.pdbx_seq_one_letter_code
_entity_poly.pdbx_strand_id
1 'polypeptide(L)'
;MEEETFGDFNSDSLYDSHNESMDAMSDMVQSMATQIYAEFERLISAYGDGVVEGLMPQLVGILENWDKVLKEKQAVQLELDLTKEDNDQLLEQYEREKQLRKSADQVRLTIICYDNLLVQIVDL
;
A
#
# COMPACT_ATOMS: atom_id res chain seq x y z
N MET A 1 -24.45 10.99 2.20
CA MET A 1 -24.05 12.13 1.37
C MET A 1 -22.66 12.65 1.69
N GLU A 2 -22.30 12.70 2.93
CA GLU A 2 -20.96 13.14 3.35
C GLU A 2 -19.87 12.13 3.06
N GLU A 3 -20.21 10.87 2.97
CA GLU A 3 -19.25 9.78 2.71
C GLU A 3 -18.69 9.80 1.29
N GLU A 4 -19.49 10.20 0.32
CA GLU A 4 -19.08 10.23 -1.08
C GLU A 4 -18.01 11.30 -1.37
N THR A 5 -18.11 12.44 -0.69
CA THR A 5 -17.16 13.54 -0.86
C THR A 5 -15.79 13.22 -0.26
N PHE A 6 -15.76 12.38 0.76
CA PHE A 6 -14.52 12.00 1.45
C PHE A 6 -13.70 11.00 0.64
N GLY A 7 -14.37 10.07 -0.03
CA GLY A 7 -13.70 9.08 -0.86
C GLY A 7 -13.06 9.66 -2.12
N ASP A 8 -13.72 10.61 -2.73
CA ASP A 8 -13.23 11.25 -3.96
C ASP A 8 -11.97 12.07 -3.74
N PHE A 9 -11.88 12.76 -2.63
CA PHE A 9 -10.74 13.62 -2.33
C PHE A 9 -9.45 12.82 -2.18
N ASN A 10 -9.51 11.70 -1.49
CA ASN A 10 -8.32 10.86 -1.27
C ASN A 10 -7.92 10.08 -2.52
N SER A 11 -8.88 9.73 -3.35
CA SER A 11 -8.65 9.00 -4.57
C SER A 11 -7.89 9.83 -5.61
N ASP A 12 -8.27 11.09 -5.76
CA ASP A 12 -7.64 11.98 -6.74
C ASP A 12 -6.21 12.35 -6.36
N SER A 13 -5.95 12.58 -5.09
CA SER A 13 -4.61 12.93 -4.61
C SER A 13 -3.62 11.76 -4.75
N LEU A 14 -4.09 10.55 -4.47
CA LEU A 14 -3.27 9.34 -4.60
C LEU A 14 -3.01 8.99 -6.07
N TYR A 15 -3.99 9.23 -6.92
CA TYR A 15 -3.87 8.94 -8.34
C TYR A 15 -2.85 9.85 -9.03
N ASP A 16 -2.87 11.12 -8.71
CA ASP A 16 -1.97 12.11 -9.30
C ASP A 16 -0.52 11.86 -8.90
N SER A 17 -0.28 11.59 -7.63
CA SER A 17 1.04 11.25 -7.10
C SER A 17 1.60 9.95 -7.70
N HIS A 18 0.72 9.00 -7.99
CA HIS A 18 1.12 7.71 -8.56
C HIS A 18 1.43 7.80 -10.05
N ASN A 19 0.75 8.69 -10.76
CA ASN A 19 0.94 8.87 -12.20
C ASN A 19 2.29 9.56 -12.52
N GLU A 20 2.70 10.51 -11.69
CA GLU A 20 4.00 11.18 -11.86
C GLU A 20 5.18 10.21 -11.65
N SER A 21 5.04 9.24 -10.74
CA SER A 21 6.10 8.28 -10.49
C SER A 21 6.17 7.15 -11.52
N MET A 22 5.10 6.95 -12.30
CA MET A 22 5.06 5.91 -13.33
C MET A 22 5.78 6.30 -14.62
N ASP A 23 5.85 7.58 -14.92
CA ASP A 23 6.48 8.06 -16.16
C ASP A 23 8.01 8.14 -16.06
N ALA A 24 8.57 8.23 -14.87
CA ALA A 24 10.00 8.27 -14.68
C ALA A 24 10.57 6.86 -14.51
N MET A 25 11.65 6.57 -15.25
CA MET A 25 12.40 5.33 -15.07
C MET A 25 12.99 5.27 -13.67
N SER A 26 12.94 4.12 -12.99
CA SER A 26 13.46 4.00 -11.66
C SER A 26 14.96 4.32 -11.62
N ASP A 27 15.43 4.94 -10.53
CA ASP A 27 16.80 5.39 -10.39
C ASP A 27 17.81 4.24 -10.55
N MET A 28 17.46 3.08 -10.06
CA MET A 28 18.30 1.90 -10.15
C MET A 28 18.49 1.44 -11.59
N VAL A 29 17.41 1.39 -12.37
CA VAL A 29 17.44 1.02 -13.79
C VAL A 29 18.19 2.09 -14.60
N GLN A 30 17.94 3.35 -14.30
CA GLN A 30 18.61 4.47 -14.97
C GLN A 30 20.12 4.45 -14.73
N SER A 31 20.55 4.19 -13.51
CA SER A 31 21.96 4.06 -13.16
C SER A 31 22.62 2.91 -13.93
N MET A 32 21.96 1.77 -13.99
CA MET A 32 22.47 0.61 -14.72
C MET A 32 22.52 0.88 -16.24
N ALA A 33 21.50 1.52 -16.78
CA ALA A 33 21.46 1.91 -18.19
C ALA A 33 22.62 2.83 -18.54
N THR A 34 22.93 3.79 -17.70
CA THR A 34 24.06 4.71 -17.88
C THR A 34 25.40 3.97 -17.91
N GLN A 35 25.58 3.01 -17.02
CA GLN A 35 26.80 2.20 -16.96
C GLN A 35 26.94 1.35 -18.24
N ILE A 36 25.87 0.70 -18.67
CA ILE A 36 25.86 -0.13 -19.86
C ILE A 36 26.15 0.72 -21.10
N TYR A 37 25.55 1.90 -21.19
CA TYR A 37 25.75 2.82 -22.29
C TYR A 37 27.20 3.28 -22.38
N ALA A 38 27.84 3.58 -21.25
CA ALA A 38 29.26 3.95 -21.19
C ALA A 38 30.16 2.82 -21.70
N GLU A 39 29.86 1.58 -21.35
CA GLU A 39 30.59 0.42 -21.86
C GLU A 39 30.38 0.23 -23.37
N PHE A 40 29.19 0.48 -23.86
CA PHE A 40 28.92 0.43 -25.30
C PHE A 40 29.70 1.49 -26.06
N GLU A 41 29.78 2.70 -25.56
CA GLU A 41 30.58 3.77 -26.14
C GLU A 41 32.07 3.38 -26.23
N ARG A 42 32.56 2.75 -25.14
CA ARG A 42 33.95 2.24 -25.12
C ARG A 42 34.18 1.18 -26.20
N LEU A 43 33.24 0.24 -26.34
CA LEU A 43 33.32 -0.82 -27.34
C LEU A 43 33.21 -0.28 -28.77
N ILE A 44 32.32 0.66 -28.99
CA ILE A 44 32.17 1.31 -30.31
C ILE A 44 33.43 2.05 -30.68
N SER A 45 34.04 2.76 -29.77
CA SER A 45 35.28 3.48 -29.99
C SER A 45 36.45 2.54 -30.34
N ALA A 46 36.47 1.35 -29.72
CA ALA A 46 37.57 0.39 -29.92
C ALA A 46 37.38 -0.49 -31.16
N TYR A 47 36.15 -0.90 -31.45
CA TYR A 47 35.88 -1.94 -32.47
C TYR A 47 34.87 -1.53 -33.55
N GLY A 48 34.20 -0.36 -33.41
CA GLY A 48 33.22 0.12 -34.35
C GLY A 48 31.77 -0.20 -33.95
N ASP A 49 30.83 0.42 -34.67
CA ASP A 49 29.39 0.38 -34.35
C ASP A 49 28.77 -1.01 -34.45
N GLY A 50 29.30 -1.88 -35.30
CA GLY A 50 28.73 -3.19 -35.57
C GLY A 50 28.78 -4.15 -34.39
N VAL A 51 29.67 -3.89 -33.42
CA VAL A 51 29.87 -4.78 -32.28
C VAL A 51 28.66 -4.80 -31.33
N VAL A 52 27.96 -3.69 -31.14
CA VAL A 52 26.85 -3.55 -30.23
C VAL A 52 25.48 -3.52 -30.91
N GLU A 53 25.44 -3.50 -32.22
CA GLU A 53 24.22 -3.32 -33.00
C GLU A 53 23.16 -4.40 -32.71
N GLY A 54 23.58 -5.65 -32.62
CA GLY A 54 22.67 -6.76 -32.32
C GLY A 54 22.30 -6.89 -30.85
N LEU A 55 23.14 -6.37 -29.96
CA LEU A 55 22.95 -6.50 -28.51
C LEU A 55 22.10 -5.36 -27.93
N MET A 56 22.18 -4.17 -28.54
CA MET A 56 21.51 -2.98 -28.02
C MET A 56 19.98 -3.14 -27.86
N PRO A 57 19.23 -3.63 -28.87
CA PRO A 57 17.80 -3.79 -28.73
C PRO A 57 17.41 -4.78 -27.62
N GLN A 58 18.20 -5.83 -27.44
CA GLN A 58 17.95 -6.83 -26.41
C GLN A 58 18.14 -6.26 -25.00
N LEU A 59 19.20 -5.47 -24.81
CA LEU A 59 19.47 -4.83 -23.53
C LEU A 59 18.43 -3.76 -23.19
N VAL A 60 18.00 -2.98 -24.18
CA VAL A 60 16.92 -2.00 -23.99
C VAL A 60 15.65 -2.71 -23.56
N GLY A 61 15.29 -3.82 -24.19
CA GLY A 61 14.12 -4.62 -23.83
C GLY A 61 14.21 -5.16 -22.40
N ILE A 62 15.38 -5.64 -22.00
CA ILE A 62 15.59 -6.15 -20.64
C ILE A 62 15.45 -5.02 -19.61
N LEU A 63 16.04 -3.87 -19.87
CA LEU A 63 15.97 -2.72 -18.96
C LEU A 63 14.55 -2.20 -18.83
N GLU A 64 13.81 -2.11 -19.91
CA GLU A 64 12.41 -1.70 -19.89
C GLU A 64 11.55 -2.68 -19.08
N ASN A 65 11.77 -3.96 -19.28
CA ASN A 65 11.05 -5.01 -18.56
C ASN A 65 11.39 -4.98 -17.06
N TRP A 66 12.66 -4.78 -16.73
CA TRP A 66 13.09 -4.65 -15.33
C TRP A 66 12.46 -3.44 -14.67
N ASP A 67 12.42 -2.30 -15.35
CA ASP A 67 11.77 -1.10 -14.85
C ASP A 67 10.28 -1.34 -14.57
N LYS A 68 9.59 -1.99 -15.49
CA LYS A 68 8.18 -2.35 -15.34
C LYS A 68 7.94 -3.23 -14.12
N VAL A 69 8.76 -4.27 -13.93
CA VAL A 69 8.65 -5.18 -12.79
C VAL A 69 8.91 -4.46 -11.47
N LEU A 70 9.89 -3.56 -11.42
CA LEU A 70 10.15 -2.76 -10.23
C LEU A 70 8.98 -1.85 -9.87
N LYS A 71 8.36 -1.23 -10.85
CA LYS A 71 7.18 -0.39 -10.64
C LYS A 71 5.99 -1.19 -10.15
N GLU A 72 5.78 -2.37 -10.72
CA GLU A 72 4.73 -3.29 -10.27
C GLU A 72 4.98 -3.74 -8.83
N LYS A 73 6.23 -4.04 -8.49
CA LYS A 73 6.61 -4.42 -7.13
C LYS A 73 6.31 -3.29 -6.14
N GLN A 74 6.65 -2.05 -6.49
CA GLN A 74 6.39 -0.89 -5.64
C GLN A 74 4.91 -0.67 -5.43
N ALA A 75 4.11 -0.83 -6.48
CA ALA A 75 2.66 -0.69 -6.40
C ALA A 75 2.05 -1.75 -5.48
N VAL A 76 2.46 -3.01 -5.62
CA VAL A 76 1.98 -4.10 -4.78
C VAL A 76 2.42 -3.91 -3.33
N GLN A 77 3.65 -3.43 -3.10
CA GLN A 77 4.13 -3.16 -1.75
C GLN A 77 3.30 -2.08 -1.07
N LEU A 78 2.98 -1.01 -1.78
CA LEU A 78 2.13 0.06 -1.27
C LEU A 78 0.75 -0.47 -0.91
N GLU A 79 0.15 -1.26 -1.79
CA GLU A 79 -1.16 -1.87 -1.55
C GLU A 79 -1.14 -2.78 -0.31
N LEU A 80 -0.07 -3.55 -0.16
CA LEU A 80 0.12 -4.42 1.00
C LEU A 80 0.22 -3.61 2.29
N ASP A 81 0.98 -2.53 2.29
CA ASP A 81 1.15 -1.67 3.45
C ASP A 81 -0.16 -1.01 3.86
N LEU A 82 -0.94 -0.53 2.88
CA LEU A 82 -2.26 0.04 3.13
C LEU A 82 -3.23 -1.01 3.68
N THR A 83 -3.20 -2.22 3.15
CA THR A 83 -4.05 -3.31 3.63
C THR A 83 -3.71 -3.70 5.07
N LYS A 84 -2.43 -3.70 5.41
CA LYS A 84 -1.99 -3.95 6.80
C LYS A 84 -2.49 -2.87 7.74
N GLU A 85 -2.38 -1.62 7.34
CA GLU A 85 -2.86 -0.51 8.15
C GLU A 85 -4.37 -0.60 8.38
N ASP A 86 -5.14 -0.89 7.32
CA ASP A 86 -6.58 -1.11 7.44
C ASP A 86 -6.91 -2.27 8.38
N ASN A 87 -6.15 -3.35 8.30
CA ASN A 87 -6.33 -4.50 9.16
C ASN A 87 -6.08 -4.15 10.62
N ASP A 88 -5.04 -3.39 10.90
CA ASP A 88 -4.72 -2.95 12.26
C ASP A 88 -5.81 -2.04 12.81
N GLN A 89 -6.34 -1.12 11.99
CA GLN A 89 -7.44 -0.24 12.39
C GLN A 89 -8.71 -1.03 12.68
N LEU A 90 -9.04 -2.00 11.85
CA LEU A 90 -10.20 -2.87 12.07
C LEU A 90 -10.04 -3.68 13.36
N LEU A 91 -8.85 -4.16 13.65
CA LEU A 91 -8.57 -4.90 14.87
C LEU A 91 -8.77 -4.01 16.10
N GLU A 92 -8.30 -2.76 16.06
CA GLU A 92 -8.52 -1.79 17.13
C GLU A 92 -10.01 -1.50 17.33
N GLN A 93 -10.75 -1.32 16.25
CA GLN A 93 -12.19 -1.10 16.31
C GLN A 93 -12.91 -2.30 16.92
N TYR A 94 -12.52 -3.49 16.53
CA TYR A 94 -13.08 -4.73 17.08
C TYR A 94 -12.84 -4.83 18.59
N GLU A 95 -11.62 -4.57 19.04
CA GLU A 95 -11.30 -4.61 20.47
C GLU A 95 -12.08 -3.55 21.26
N ARG A 96 -12.21 -2.36 20.70
CA ARG A 96 -12.98 -1.27 21.31
C ARG A 96 -14.44 -1.64 21.47
N GLU A 97 -15.03 -2.18 20.43
CA GLU A 97 -16.42 -2.60 20.42
C GLU A 97 -16.66 -3.76 21.37
N LYS A 98 -15.73 -4.69 21.43
CA LYS A 98 -15.77 -5.81 22.37
C LYS A 98 -15.78 -5.33 23.82
N GLN A 99 -14.95 -4.32 24.14
CA GLN A 99 -14.93 -3.72 25.47
C GLN A 99 -16.25 -3.01 25.80
N LEU A 100 -16.81 -2.29 24.84
CA LEU A 100 -18.10 -1.63 25.01
C LEU A 100 -19.22 -2.63 25.26
N ARG A 101 -19.23 -3.77 24.58
CA ARG A 101 -20.19 -4.85 24.79
C ARG A 101 -20.06 -5.42 26.20
N LYS A 102 -18.83 -5.67 26.65
CA LYS A 102 -18.58 -6.18 28.00
C LYS A 102 -19.11 -5.20 29.07
N SER A 103 -18.85 -3.90 28.88
CA SER A 103 -19.32 -2.87 29.79
C SER A 103 -20.85 -2.80 29.81
N ALA A 104 -21.49 -2.89 28.64
CA ALA A 104 -22.94 -2.88 28.52
C ALA A 104 -23.56 -4.11 29.23
N ASP A 105 -22.95 -5.28 29.04
CA ASP A 105 -23.40 -6.51 29.69
C ASP A 105 -23.28 -6.43 31.22
N GLN A 106 -22.20 -5.85 31.72
CA GLN A 106 -22.01 -5.63 33.15
C GLN A 106 -23.07 -4.70 33.75
N VAL A 107 -23.35 -3.61 33.03
CA VAL A 107 -24.41 -2.66 33.46
C VAL A 107 -25.76 -3.37 33.47
N ARG A 108 -26.05 -4.17 32.47
CA ARG A 108 -27.31 -4.93 32.40
C ARG A 108 -27.45 -5.91 33.55
N LEU A 109 -26.39 -6.66 33.86
CA LEU A 109 -26.39 -7.59 35.00
C LEU A 109 -26.57 -6.85 36.32
N THR A 110 -25.94 -5.69 36.48
CA THR A 110 -26.09 -4.86 37.66
C THR A 110 -27.53 -4.40 37.85
N ILE A 111 -28.17 -3.96 36.76
CA ILE A 111 -29.57 -3.54 36.79
C ILE A 111 -30.48 -4.71 37.20
N ILE A 112 -30.25 -5.88 36.63
CA ILE A 112 -31.03 -7.09 36.99
C ILE A 112 -30.87 -7.44 38.47
N CYS A 113 -29.66 -7.34 38.99
CA CYS A 113 -29.39 -7.58 40.41
C CYS A 113 -30.12 -6.58 41.30
N TYR A 114 -30.12 -5.30 40.95
CA TYR A 114 -30.86 -4.28 41.71
C TYR A 114 -32.36 -4.51 41.65
N ASP A 115 -32.90 -4.86 40.51
CA ASP A 115 -34.32 -5.17 40.34
C ASP A 115 -34.74 -6.36 41.23
N ASN A 116 -33.93 -7.41 41.27
CA ASN A 116 -34.17 -8.57 42.09
C ASN A 116 -34.15 -8.22 43.60
N LEU A 117 -33.20 -7.36 43.99
CA LEU A 117 -33.13 -6.88 45.39
C LEU A 117 -34.36 -6.04 45.76
N LEU A 118 -34.81 -5.16 44.86
CA LEU A 118 -36.00 -4.36 45.10
C LEU A 118 -37.26 -5.21 45.25
N VAL A 119 -37.40 -6.24 44.43
CA VAL A 119 -38.51 -7.18 44.50
C VAL A 119 -38.50 -7.90 45.87
N GLN A 120 -37.35 -8.32 46.35
CA GLN A 120 -37.21 -8.97 47.64
C GLN A 120 -37.58 -8.03 48.81
N ILE A 121 -37.22 -6.76 48.72
CA ILE A 121 -37.55 -5.74 49.72
C ILE A 121 -39.05 -5.46 49.73
N VAL A 122 -39.69 -5.39 48.57
CA VAL A 122 -41.13 -5.11 48.47
C VAL A 122 -41.95 -6.29 49.01
N ASP A 123 -41.49 -7.54 48.86
CA ASP A 123 -42.17 -8.72 49.34
C ASP A 123 -42.06 -8.89 50.87
N LEU A 124 -41.19 -8.14 51.48
CA LEU A 124 -41.09 -8.11 52.97
C LEU A 124 -42.14 -7.17 53.56
#